data_f8ad65d404c07b4983d0f13a1c2534ee
#
_entry.id   f8ad65d404c07b4983d0f13a1c2534ee
#
_cell.length_a   1.000
_cell.length_b   1.000
_cell.length_c   1.000
_cell.angle_alpha   90.00
_cell.angle_beta   90.00
_cell.angle_gamma   90.00
#
_symmetry.space_group_name_H-M   'P 1'
#
loop_
_entity.id
_entity.type
_entity.pdbx_description
1 polymer ?
#
loop_
_entity_poly.entity_id
_entity_poly.type
_entity_poly.pdbx_seq_one_letter_code
_entity_poly.pdbx_strand_id
1 'polypeptide(L)'
;ITDIDETVLDNSPYNAMQVEKDKDYEKTDWIEWGKLEKAKALPGAVAFFNFADSIGVEVFYISNRYDLQLPETIENLKALNLPNADVNHVFLKTDSSDKQERRDEVLEEHEVLLYMGDNLSDFSALFDNQNSENRNNAASELRNDFGSKYIIFPNILQYEVERSHYGRC
;
A
#
# COMPACT_ATOMS: atom_id res chain seq x y z
N ILE A 1 0.37 -1.26 10.95
CA ILE A 1 -0.21 -0.67 9.73
C ILE A 1 0.53 -1.18 8.51
N THR A 2 -0.18 -1.56 7.46
CA THR A 2 0.40 -1.97 6.18
C THR A 2 -0.33 -1.32 5.01
N ASP A 3 0.40 -0.96 3.94
CA ASP A 3 -0.19 -0.77 2.62
C ASP A 3 -0.67 -2.11 2.05
N ILE A 4 -1.42 -2.10 0.95
CA ILE A 4 -1.96 -3.31 0.31
C ILE A 4 -1.21 -3.63 -0.99
N ASP A 5 -1.20 -2.70 -1.94
CA ASP A 5 -0.75 -2.95 -3.30
C ASP A 5 0.78 -2.93 -3.38
N GLU A 6 1.38 -3.96 -3.97
CA GLU A 6 2.84 -4.19 -4.01
C GLU A 6 3.51 -4.31 -2.62
N THR A 7 2.69 -4.45 -1.57
CA THR A 7 3.14 -4.68 -0.19
C THR A 7 2.59 -6.00 0.36
N VAL A 8 1.28 -6.19 0.29
CA VAL A 8 0.57 -7.42 0.67
C VAL A 8 0.13 -8.20 -0.56
N LEU A 9 -0.41 -7.49 -1.55
CA LEU A 9 -0.96 -8.05 -2.79
C LEU A 9 -0.06 -7.75 -3.99
N ASP A 10 0.08 -8.74 -4.85
CA ASP A 10 0.79 -8.70 -6.13
C ASP A 10 -0.16 -8.33 -7.26
N ASN A 11 -0.03 -7.11 -7.79
CA ASN A 11 -0.78 -6.64 -8.95
C ASN A 11 0.01 -6.72 -10.27
N SER A 12 1.12 -7.46 -10.30
CA SER A 12 1.90 -7.67 -11.52
C SER A 12 1.08 -8.20 -12.71
N PRO A 13 0.01 -9.03 -12.54
CA PRO A 13 -0.84 -9.41 -13.66
C PRO A 13 -1.61 -8.23 -14.27
N TYR A 14 -2.07 -7.26 -13.47
CA TYR A 14 -2.68 -6.03 -13.98
C TYR A 14 -1.68 -5.21 -14.78
N ASN A 15 -0.48 -5.03 -14.23
CA ASN A 15 0.57 -4.25 -14.88
C ASN A 15 1.03 -4.89 -16.19
N ALA A 16 1.19 -6.21 -16.23
CA ALA A 16 1.49 -6.97 -17.43
C ALA A 16 0.41 -6.78 -18.52
N MET A 17 -0.86 -6.81 -18.12
CA MET A 17 -1.98 -6.57 -19.05
C MET A 17 -1.95 -5.14 -19.62
N GLN A 18 -1.62 -4.12 -18.82
CA GLN A 18 -1.51 -2.74 -19.32
C GLN A 18 -0.36 -2.59 -20.31
N VAL A 19 0.79 -3.22 -20.04
CA VAL A 19 1.94 -3.26 -20.98
C VAL A 19 1.56 -3.95 -22.29
N GLU A 20 0.90 -5.12 -22.23
CA GLU A 20 0.44 -5.84 -23.44
C GLU A 20 -0.53 -5.02 -24.30
N LYS A 21 -1.34 -4.16 -23.67
CA LYS A 21 -2.31 -3.29 -24.34
C LYS A 21 -1.73 -1.94 -24.76
N ASP A 22 -0.45 -1.68 -24.50
CA ASP A 22 0.22 -0.38 -24.68
C ASP A 22 -0.59 0.77 -24.05
N LYS A 23 -1.05 0.53 -22.80
CA LYS A 23 -1.83 1.48 -22.01
C LYS A 23 -1.09 1.92 -20.76
N ASP A 24 -1.29 3.17 -20.39
CA ASP A 24 -0.97 3.68 -19.07
C ASP A 24 -2.01 3.24 -18.03
N TYR A 25 -1.82 3.66 -16.77
CA TYR A 25 -2.81 3.45 -15.72
C TYR A 25 -4.17 4.09 -16.08
N GLU A 26 -5.21 3.28 -16.00
CA GLU A 26 -6.58 3.73 -16.18
C GLU A 26 -7.42 3.33 -14.95
N LYS A 27 -8.09 4.34 -14.34
CA LYS A 27 -8.91 4.13 -13.14
C LYS A 27 -9.97 3.04 -13.32
N THR A 28 -10.61 3.02 -14.47
CA THR A 28 -11.65 2.03 -14.78
C THR A 28 -11.08 0.63 -14.87
N ASP A 29 -9.95 0.44 -15.55
CA ASP A 29 -9.26 -0.85 -15.66
C ASP A 29 -8.77 -1.35 -14.29
N TRP A 30 -8.31 -0.42 -13.44
CA TRP A 30 -7.90 -0.73 -12.05
C TRP A 30 -9.08 -1.20 -11.18
N ILE A 31 -10.23 -0.52 -11.29
CA ILE A 31 -11.44 -0.93 -10.57
C ILE A 31 -11.92 -2.31 -11.06
N GLU A 32 -11.90 -2.56 -12.37
CA GLU A 32 -12.27 -3.87 -12.93
C GLU A 32 -11.30 -4.97 -12.49
N TRP A 33 -10.01 -4.67 -12.38
CA TRP A 33 -9.04 -5.60 -11.81
C TRP A 33 -9.38 -5.94 -10.35
N GLY A 34 -9.67 -4.96 -9.52
CA GLY A 34 -10.06 -5.16 -8.12
C GLY A 34 -11.30 -6.05 -7.97
N LYS A 35 -12.32 -5.87 -8.83
CA LYS A 35 -13.53 -6.69 -8.86
C LYS A 35 -13.29 -8.18 -9.16
N LEU A 36 -12.16 -8.52 -9.72
CA LEU A 36 -11.83 -9.91 -9.98
C LEU A 36 -11.40 -10.67 -8.70
N GLU A 37 -10.98 -9.96 -7.65
CA GLU A 37 -10.51 -10.53 -6.38
C GLU A 37 -9.39 -11.57 -6.56
N LYS A 38 -8.53 -11.36 -7.59
CA LYS A 38 -7.53 -12.36 -8.04
C LYS A 38 -6.10 -11.99 -7.72
N ALA A 39 -5.86 -10.85 -7.11
CA ALA A 39 -4.53 -10.49 -6.65
C ALA A 39 -4.04 -11.55 -5.65
N LYS A 40 -2.85 -12.08 -5.88
CA LYS A 40 -2.21 -13.04 -4.98
C LYS A 40 -1.47 -12.30 -3.89
N ALA A 41 -1.23 -12.97 -2.77
CA ALA A 41 -0.34 -12.42 -1.76
C ALA A 41 1.12 -12.44 -2.25
N LEU A 42 1.86 -11.38 -1.91
CA LEU A 42 3.32 -11.40 -2.07
C LEU A 42 3.96 -12.53 -1.25
N PRO A 43 5.07 -13.10 -1.71
CA PRO A 43 5.75 -14.16 -1.00
C PRO A 43 6.07 -13.78 0.45
N GLY A 44 5.62 -14.59 1.40
CA GLY A 44 5.81 -14.36 2.83
C GLY A 44 4.74 -13.54 3.53
N ALA A 45 3.93 -12.74 2.82
CA ALA A 45 2.93 -11.86 3.42
C ALA A 45 1.94 -12.63 4.31
N VAL A 46 1.31 -13.67 3.79
CA VAL A 46 0.34 -14.48 4.57
C VAL A 46 0.96 -15.05 5.83
N ALA A 47 2.18 -15.60 5.74
CA ALA A 47 2.85 -16.17 6.91
C ALA A 47 3.21 -15.11 7.95
N PHE A 48 3.67 -13.94 7.51
CA PHE A 48 4.03 -12.84 8.38
C PHE A 48 2.82 -12.28 9.13
N PHE A 49 1.74 -11.94 8.43
CA PHE A 49 0.56 -11.34 9.05
C PHE A 49 -0.17 -12.33 9.96
N ASN A 50 -0.27 -13.61 9.59
CA ASN A 50 -0.83 -14.62 10.49
C ASN A 50 0.05 -14.87 11.71
N PHE A 51 1.38 -14.74 11.60
CA PHE A 51 2.25 -14.77 12.76
C PHE A 51 1.98 -13.56 13.67
N ALA A 52 1.87 -12.34 13.13
CA ALA A 52 1.56 -11.14 13.89
C ALA A 52 0.23 -11.30 14.66
N ASP A 53 -0.83 -11.73 14.00
CA ASP A 53 -2.13 -12.01 14.60
C ASP A 53 -2.03 -13.08 15.71
N SER A 54 -1.26 -14.15 15.49
CA SER A 54 -1.09 -15.23 16.47
C SER A 54 -0.44 -14.80 17.79
N ILE A 55 0.27 -13.68 17.78
CA ILE A 55 0.89 -13.08 18.99
C ILE A 55 0.11 -11.86 19.51
N GLY A 56 -1.11 -11.63 19.00
CA GLY A 56 -2.01 -10.58 19.45
C GLY A 56 -1.75 -9.19 18.84
N VAL A 57 -1.08 -9.12 17.69
CA VAL A 57 -0.89 -7.87 16.94
C VAL A 57 -1.96 -7.75 15.87
N GLU A 58 -2.79 -6.72 15.95
CA GLU A 58 -3.81 -6.40 14.97
C GLU A 58 -3.18 -5.78 13.72
N VAL A 59 -3.76 -6.09 12.56
CA VAL A 59 -3.29 -5.63 11.26
C VAL A 59 -4.27 -4.64 10.65
N PHE A 60 -3.83 -3.41 10.42
CA PHE A 60 -4.59 -2.37 9.75
C PHE A 60 -4.07 -2.15 8.34
N TYR A 61 -4.94 -2.24 7.35
CA TYR A 61 -4.64 -2.09 5.92
C TYR A 61 -5.03 -0.69 5.46
N ILE A 62 -4.06 0.16 5.11
CA ILE A 62 -4.29 1.53 4.65
C ILE A 62 -3.80 1.68 3.21
N SER A 63 -4.73 1.70 2.25
CA SER A 63 -4.41 1.71 0.83
C SER A 63 -5.04 2.86 0.07
N ASN A 64 -4.43 3.27 -1.03
CA ASN A 64 -4.99 4.23 -1.98
C ASN A 64 -5.90 3.59 -3.06
N ARG A 65 -6.32 2.33 -2.87
CA ARG A 65 -7.51 1.81 -3.56
C ARG A 65 -8.70 2.72 -3.29
N TYR A 66 -9.61 2.81 -4.24
CA TYR A 66 -10.81 3.64 -4.07
C TYR A 66 -11.78 2.99 -3.07
N ASP A 67 -12.46 3.78 -2.27
CA ASP A 67 -13.46 3.36 -1.26
C ASP A 67 -14.52 2.42 -1.83
N LEU A 68 -14.95 2.67 -3.07
CA LEU A 68 -15.91 1.82 -3.79
C LEU A 68 -15.41 0.38 -4.03
N GLN A 69 -14.11 0.10 -3.84
CA GLN A 69 -13.50 -1.23 -3.95
C GLN A 69 -13.39 -1.94 -2.58
N LEU A 70 -13.94 -1.35 -1.51
CA LEU A 70 -13.81 -1.90 -0.16
C LEU A 70 -14.33 -3.33 -0.03
N PRO A 71 -15.53 -3.68 -0.54
CA PRO A 71 -16.04 -5.04 -0.45
C PRO A 71 -15.12 -6.07 -1.12
N GLU A 72 -14.71 -5.81 -2.36
CA GLU A 72 -13.86 -6.71 -3.14
C GLU A 72 -12.44 -6.81 -2.54
N THR A 73 -11.94 -5.71 -1.99
CA THR A 73 -10.64 -5.72 -1.30
C THR A 73 -10.68 -6.62 -0.08
N ILE A 74 -11.72 -6.50 0.76
CA ILE A 74 -11.92 -7.35 1.93
C ILE A 74 -12.06 -8.82 1.51
N GLU A 75 -12.86 -9.13 0.50
CA GLU A 75 -13.05 -10.52 0.05
C GLU A 75 -11.73 -11.09 -0.54
N ASN A 76 -10.94 -10.32 -1.26
CA ASN A 76 -9.63 -10.77 -1.74
C ASN A 76 -8.66 -11.07 -0.57
N LEU A 77 -8.61 -10.21 0.47
CA LEU A 77 -7.79 -10.45 1.67
C LEU A 77 -8.26 -11.70 2.42
N LYS A 78 -9.57 -11.90 2.61
CA LYS A 78 -10.16 -13.10 3.23
C LYS A 78 -9.84 -14.37 2.46
N ALA A 79 -9.97 -14.34 1.13
CA ALA A 79 -9.68 -15.49 0.27
C ALA A 79 -8.22 -15.95 0.40
N LEU A 80 -7.32 -15.06 0.80
CA LEU A 80 -5.91 -15.34 1.06
C LEU A 80 -5.63 -15.72 2.53
N ASN A 81 -6.65 -15.80 3.37
CA ASN A 81 -6.54 -16.03 4.82
C ASN A 81 -5.67 -14.99 5.53
N LEU A 82 -5.76 -13.73 5.13
CA LEU A 82 -5.12 -12.62 5.82
C LEU A 82 -5.99 -12.20 7.03
N PRO A 83 -5.38 -11.91 8.20
CA PRO A 83 -6.11 -11.54 9.40
C PRO A 83 -6.73 -10.15 9.28
N ASN A 84 -7.70 -9.85 10.14
CA ASN A 84 -8.35 -8.54 10.25
C ASN A 84 -8.88 -7.99 8.90
N ALA A 85 -9.29 -8.87 7.99
CA ALA A 85 -9.85 -8.50 6.69
C ALA A 85 -11.34 -8.12 6.83
N ASP A 86 -11.64 -6.96 7.41
CA ASP A 86 -12.99 -6.46 7.65
C ASP A 86 -13.06 -4.93 7.58
N VAL A 87 -14.27 -4.38 7.73
CA VAL A 87 -14.53 -2.94 7.58
C VAL A 87 -13.89 -2.07 8.66
N ASN A 88 -13.50 -2.62 9.79
CA ASN A 88 -12.87 -1.88 10.87
C ASN A 88 -11.34 -1.79 10.71
N HIS A 89 -10.77 -2.61 9.84
CA HIS A 89 -9.31 -2.72 9.66
C HIS A 89 -8.83 -2.35 8.25
N VAL A 90 -9.75 -2.14 7.30
CA VAL A 90 -9.39 -1.80 5.90
C VAL A 90 -9.83 -0.37 5.60
N PHE A 91 -8.87 0.53 5.46
CA PHE A 91 -9.06 1.95 5.21
C PHE A 91 -8.63 2.30 3.78
N LEU A 92 -9.58 2.62 2.92
CA LEU A 92 -9.34 2.97 1.53
C LEU A 92 -9.43 4.47 1.29
N LYS A 93 -8.98 4.91 0.13
CA LYS A 93 -9.01 6.30 -0.26
C LYS A 93 -10.42 6.76 -0.60
N THR A 94 -10.89 7.79 0.10
CA THR A 94 -12.08 8.56 -0.26
C THR A 94 -11.70 9.72 -1.20
N ASP A 95 -11.35 10.87 -0.63
CA ASP A 95 -11.08 12.10 -1.39
C ASP A 95 -9.59 12.34 -1.60
N SER A 96 -8.75 12.01 -0.62
CA SER A 96 -7.30 12.26 -0.63
C SER A 96 -6.48 10.99 -0.73
N SER A 97 -5.37 11.06 -1.50
CA SER A 97 -4.34 10.02 -1.51
C SER A 97 -3.38 10.12 -0.30
N ASP A 98 -3.42 11.21 0.45
CA ASP A 98 -2.72 11.31 1.72
C ASP A 98 -3.29 10.28 2.70
N LYS A 99 -2.40 9.47 3.27
CA LYS A 99 -2.77 8.41 4.21
C LYS A 99 -2.78 8.87 5.67
N GLN A 100 -2.43 10.14 5.95
CA GLN A 100 -2.21 10.58 7.34
C GLN A 100 -3.49 10.51 8.18
N GLU A 101 -4.62 11.03 7.68
CA GLU A 101 -5.89 10.98 8.42
C GLU A 101 -6.28 9.55 8.81
N ARG A 102 -6.11 8.58 7.87
CA ARG A 102 -6.38 7.16 8.11
C ARG A 102 -5.42 6.53 9.12
N ARG A 103 -4.15 6.98 9.14
CA ARG A 103 -3.18 6.56 10.17
C ARG A 103 -3.53 7.15 11.54
N ASP A 104 -3.93 8.42 11.57
CA ASP A 104 -4.31 9.11 12.81
C ASP A 104 -5.51 8.44 13.46
N GLU A 105 -6.51 8.00 12.66
CA GLU A 105 -7.66 7.24 13.15
C GLU A 105 -7.24 5.94 13.87
N VAL A 106 -6.29 5.21 13.33
CA VAL A 106 -5.73 4.01 13.99
C VAL A 106 -4.97 4.39 15.25
N LEU A 107 -4.20 5.49 15.23
CA LEU A 107 -3.39 5.96 16.35
C LEU A 107 -4.22 6.50 17.53
N GLU A 108 -5.50 6.82 17.34
CA GLU A 108 -6.39 7.24 18.43
C GLU A 108 -6.61 6.13 19.47
N GLU A 109 -6.63 4.86 19.03
CA GLU A 109 -6.94 3.72 19.88
C GLU A 109 -5.81 2.69 19.98
N HIS A 110 -4.79 2.77 19.11
CA HIS A 110 -3.75 1.75 19.00
C HIS A 110 -2.35 2.34 19.01
N GLU A 111 -1.39 1.60 19.59
CA GLU A 111 0.04 1.86 19.43
C GLU A 111 0.56 1.11 18.19
N VAL A 112 1.12 1.83 17.23
CA VAL A 112 1.62 1.21 15.99
C VAL A 112 3.06 0.76 16.18
N LEU A 113 3.25 -0.56 16.11
CA LEU A 113 4.55 -1.21 16.23
C LEU A 113 5.35 -1.14 14.93
N LEU A 114 4.65 -1.27 13.78
CA LEU A 114 5.30 -1.43 12.49
C LEU A 114 4.47 -0.78 11.38
N TYR A 115 5.15 -0.11 10.46
CA TYR A 115 4.58 0.35 9.19
C TYR A 115 5.25 -0.39 8.04
N MET A 116 4.44 -0.90 7.11
CA MET A 116 4.91 -1.64 5.94
C MET A 116 4.33 -1.02 4.68
N GLY A 117 5.16 -0.79 3.68
CA GLY A 117 4.73 -0.17 2.42
C GLY A 117 5.83 -0.19 1.37
N ASP A 118 5.47 0.04 0.13
CA ASP A 118 6.39 0.14 -1.00
C ASP A 118 6.67 1.61 -1.38
N ASN A 119 5.98 2.55 -0.71
CA ASN A 119 6.16 3.98 -0.88
C ASN A 119 6.47 4.66 0.46
N LEU A 120 7.38 5.64 0.46
CA LEU A 120 7.71 6.40 1.66
C LEU A 120 6.49 7.11 2.27
N SER A 121 5.51 7.51 1.46
CA SER A 121 4.25 8.10 1.91
C SER A 121 3.36 7.15 2.73
N ASP A 122 3.66 5.85 2.73
CA ASP A 122 2.98 4.87 3.58
C ASP A 122 3.36 5.03 5.05
N PHE A 123 4.49 5.67 5.33
CA PHE A 123 5.03 5.81 6.68
C PHE A 123 4.70 7.14 7.35
N SER A 124 4.77 8.26 6.61
CA SER A 124 4.59 9.59 7.18
C SER A 124 4.20 10.61 6.11
N ALA A 125 3.38 11.58 6.50
CA ALA A 125 3.06 12.76 5.68
C ALA A 125 4.28 13.63 5.34
N LEU A 126 5.40 13.46 6.03
CA LEU A 126 6.66 14.14 5.69
C LEU A 126 7.17 13.81 4.29
N PHE A 127 6.70 12.70 3.71
CA PHE A 127 7.07 12.28 2.37
C PHE A 127 6.04 12.69 1.30
N ASP A 128 4.88 13.22 1.70
CA ASP A 128 3.80 13.57 0.77
C ASP A 128 4.07 14.91 0.10
N ASN A 129 3.77 14.98 -1.21
CA ASN A 129 3.88 16.20 -2.02
C ASN A 129 5.24 16.90 -1.95
N GLN A 130 6.32 16.16 -1.67
CA GLN A 130 7.68 16.67 -1.58
C GLN A 130 8.46 16.42 -2.88
N ASN A 131 9.41 17.32 -3.18
CA ASN A 131 10.42 17.07 -4.21
C ASN A 131 11.43 16.01 -3.71
N SER A 132 12.24 15.47 -4.62
CA SER A 132 13.22 14.42 -4.32
C SER A 132 14.23 14.83 -3.23
N GLU A 133 14.64 16.10 -3.19
CA GLU A 133 15.59 16.60 -2.19
C GLU A 133 14.98 16.56 -0.79
N ASN A 134 13.76 17.10 -0.62
CA ASN A 134 13.06 17.11 0.65
C ASN A 134 12.73 15.68 1.13
N ARG A 135 12.33 14.78 0.21
CA ARG A 135 12.10 13.36 0.55
C ARG A 135 13.37 12.68 1.04
N ASN A 136 14.52 12.93 0.39
CA ASN A 136 15.80 12.39 0.82
C ASN A 136 16.23 12.95 2.19
N ASN A 137 16.00 14.23 2.45
CA ASN A 137 16.26 14.84 3.75
C ASN A 137 15.40 14.19 4.84
N ALA A 138 14.08 14.06 4.63
CA ALA A 138 13.18 13.40 5.56
C ALA A 138 13.59 11.92 5.80
N ALA A 139 13.96 11.19 4.76
CA ALA A 139 14.46 9.82 4.91
C ALA A 139 15.76 9.75 5.73
N SER A 140 16.65 10.76 5.58
CA SER A 140 17.90 10.85 6.34
C SER A 140 17.63 11.17 7.83
N GLU A 141 16.66 12.01 8.11
CA GLU A 141 16.22 12.35 9.48
C GLU A 141 15.61 11.14 10.18
N LEU A 142 14.78 10.37 9.47
CA LEU A 142 14.08 9.18 9.97
C LEU A 142 14.87 7.87 9.80
N ARG A 143 16.17 7.95 9.44
CA ARG A 143 16.97 6.76 9.10
C ARG A 143 16.98 5.65 10.17
N ASN A 144 16.79 5.99 11.43
CA ASN A 144 16.81 5.02 12.52
C ASN A 144 15.51 4.22 12.62
N ASP A 145 14.43 4.70 12.00
CA ASP A 145 13.13 4.02 11.97
C ASP A 145 13.08 2.96 10.85
N PHE A 146 13.89 3.14 9.79
CA PHE A 146 13.96 2.15 8.71
C PHE A 146 14.63 0.85 9.16
N GLY A 147 13.98 -0.27 8.83
CA GLY A 147 14.39 -1.61 9.25
C GLY A 147 13.96 -2.00 10.67
N SER A 148 13.36 -1.08 11.43
CA SER A 148 12.82 -1.34 12.76
C SER A 148 11.34 -1.01 12.88
N LYS A 149 10.95 0.20 12.52
CA LYS A 149 9.57 0.69 12.54
C LYS A 149 8.97 0.82 11.14
N TYR A 150 9.79 1.21 10.17
CA TYR A 150 9.42 1.37 8.76
C TYR A 150 10.06 0.27 7.93
N ILE A 151 9.25 -0.57 7.31
CA ILE A 151 9.69 -1.64 6.41
C ILE A 151 9.28 -1.27 5.00
N ILE A 152 10.26 -0.82 4.22
CA ILE A 152 10.07 -0.43 2.81
C ILE A 152 10.27 -1.64 1.89
N PHE A 153 9.28 -1.87 1.01
CA PHE A 153 9.37 -2.88 -0.05
C PHE A 153 9.83 -2.25 -1.37
N PRO A 154 10.51 -3.00 -2.22
CA PRO A 154 10.83 -2.52 -3.56
C PRO A 154 9.55 -2.31 -4.39
N ASN A 155 9.40 -1.14 -5.01
CA ASN A 155 8.32 -0.87 -5.96
C ASN A 155 8.90 -0.63 -7.35
N ILE A 156 8.61 -1.54 -8.29
CA ILE A 156 9.10 -1.47 -9.65
C ILE A 156 8.35 -0.39 -10.46
N LEU A 157 7.13 -0.04 -10.05
CA LEU A 157 6.22 0.83 -10.79
C LEU A 157 6.46 2.32 -10.57
N GLN A 158 7.16 2.72 -9.51
CA GLN A 158 7.48 4.13 -9.25
C GLN A 158 8.44 4.75 -10.27
N TYR A 159 9.15 3.93 -11.05
CA TYR A 159 9.99 4.43 -12.14
C TYR A 159 9.20 5.12 -13.26
N GLU A 160 7.91 4.90 -13.40
CA GLU A 160 7.11 5.53 -14.47
C GLU A 160 6.69 6.96 -14.15
N VAL A 161 6.49 7.32 -12.89
CA VAL A 161 6.13 8.70 -12.50
C VAL A 161 7.28 9.66 -12.76
N GLU A 162 8.52 9.22 -12.61
CA GLU A 162 9.70 10.04 -12.93
C GLU A 162 9.93 10.21 -14.45
N ARG A 163 9.55 9.23 -15.28
CA ARG A 163 9.66 9.34 -16.74
C ARG A 163 8.77 10.43 -17.34
N SER A 164 7.65 10.76 -16.73
CA SER A 164 6.77 11.84 -17.19
C SER A 164 7.37 13.24 -17.00
N HIS A 165 8.39 13.37 -16.14
CA HIS A 165 9.12 14.64 -15.88
C HIS A 165 10.40 14.80 -16.70
N TYR A 166 10.96 13.70 -17.20
CA TYR A 166 12.08 13.71 -18.14
C TYR A 166 11.53 13.38 -19.53
N GLY A 167 11.21 14.44 -20.29
CA GLY A 167 10.66 14.33 -21.64
C GLY A 167 11.32 13.22 -22.47
N ARG A 168 10.50 12.58 -23.33
CA ARG A 168 10.94 11.55 -24.27
C ARG A 168 12.21 12.01 -24.99
N CYS A 169 13.30 11.29 -24.76
CA CYS A 169 14.45 11.37 -25.66
C CYS A 169 14.14 10.67 -26.96
#